data_c962ac03998a6a0535825a2bf0cc0310
#
_entry.id   c962ac03998a6a0535825a2bf0cc0310
#
_cell.length_a   1.000
_cell.length_b   1.000
_cell.length_c   1.000
_cell.angle_alpha   90.00
_cell.angle_beta   90.00
_cell.angle_gamma   90.00
#
_symmetry.space_group_name_H-M   'P 1'
#
loop_
_entity.id
_entity.type
_entity.pdbx_description
1 polymer ?
#
loop_
_entity_poly.entity_id
_entity_poly.type
_entity_poly.pdbx_seq_one_letter_code
_entity_poly.pdbx_strand_id
1 'polypeptide(L)'
;MNRYIFMYRVRKITGRLNLTRMQQFLKYILNFRKDYYHDCHTSADVKNPTVVFCIDGKTIHGGLSDRLRGLFSIYSYCLSREKQLVINWIYPFRLSDYLEINKEVRNVKWGGYLSHNKKEVAFRFFNSYSSMDDQERSYFKLLDTDKAITHVYSNVTLHEELYSKYFNELFTPSIHLQNSIEKCLSEIGGNYVSITFRFIGLLGDFKDPFTAVPRLTEEQKKDYIDHGLKAIKQVHELHRNTIKKILVTADSNLFLSKAVEVFPFAYAIPGKVVQMDAESGKSYKLHEREFLDFFMISKAQESYTYQYGKMFGATRFARTAALVDGRKIKEITDNGLLTGAFAQN
;
A
#
# COMPACT_ATOMS: atom_id res chain seq x y z
N MET A 1 2.76 25.22 -10.83
CA MET A 1 3.68 24.11 -10.48
C MET A 1 5.09 24.65 -10.46
N ASN A 2 5.73 24.62 -9.31
CA ASN A 2 7.05 25.25 -9.15
C ASN A 2 8.09 24.43 -9.94
N ARG A 3 8.72 25.06 -10.95
CA ARG A 3 9.69 24.49 -11.89
C ARG A 3 10.86 23.79 -11.17
N TYR A 4 11.23 24.27 -9.98
CA TYR A 4 12.31 23.73 -9.15
C TYR A 4 11.99 22.37 -8.51
N ILE A 5 10.79 22.17 -7.97
CA ILE A 5 10.39 20.90 -7.32
C ILE A 5 10.21 19.81 -8.38
N PHE A 6 9.71 20.19 -9.54
CA PHE A 6 9.61 19.31 -10.68
C PHE A 6 11.00 18.87 -11.17
N MET A 7 11.94 19.80 -11.31
CA MET A 7 13.33 19.53 -11.74
C MET A 7 14.11 18.69 -10.71
N TYR A 8 13.89 18.91 -9.41
CA TYR A 8 14.56 18.14 -8.36
C TYR A 8 14.10 16.66 -8.38
N ARG A 9 12.81 16.42 -8.54
CA ARG A 9 12.25 15.05 -8.65
C ARG A 9 12.69 14.36 -9.93
N VAL A 10 12.72 15.09 -11.01
CA VAL A 10 13.26 14.62 -12.29
C VAL A 10 14.73 14.21 -12.13
N ARG A 11 15.59 14.99 -11.48
CA ARG A 11 17.01 14.64 -11.25
C ARG A 11 17.19 13.39 -10.39
N LYS A 12 16.38 13.19 -9.33
CA LYS A 12 16.48 12.00 -8.47
C LYS A 12 15.99 10.71 -9.18
N ILE A 13 15.04 10.85 -10.10
CA ILE A 13 14.54 9.74 -10.94
C ILE A 13 15.46 9.49 -12.14
N THR A 14 16.10 10.52 -12.70
CA THR A 14 16.89 10.44 -13.94
C THR A 14 18.33 10.00 -13.72
N GLY A 15 18.81 9.86 -12.52
CA GLY A 15 20.11 9.21 -12.29
C GLY A 15 20.22 7.81 -12.90
N ARG A 16 19.07 7.20 -13.31
CA ARG A 16 18.98 5.87 -13.97
C ARG A 16 17.87 5.74 -15.02
N LEU A 17 17.13 6.78 -15.38
CA LEU A 17 16.03 6.69 -16.35
C LEU A 17 16.39 7.36 -17.67
N ASN A 18 16.20 6.62 -18.76
CA ASN A 18 16.36 7.07 -20.12
C ASN A 18 15.49 8.33 -20.37
N LEU A 19 16.06 9.38 -20.96
CA LEU A 19 15.41 10.68 -21.26
C LEU A 19 14.02 10.53 -21.92
N THR A 20 13.89 9.50 -22.74
CA THR A 20 12.65 9.13 -23.44
C THR A 20 11.51 8.73 -22.49
N ARG A 21 11.79 7.97 -21.43
CA ARG A 21 10.77 7.57 -20.43
C ARG A 21 10.28 8.76 -19.63
N MET A 22 11.16 9.68 -19.30
CA MET A 22 10.82 10.92 -18.62
C MET A 22 9.92 11.81 -19.48
N GLN A 23 10.24 11.97 -20.75
CA GLN A 23 9.41 12.75 -21.68
C GLN A 23 8.02 12.12 -21.85
N GLN A 24 7.95 10.80 -21.93
CA GLN A 24 6.68 10.07 -21.99
C GLN A 24 5.85 10.26 -20.71
N PHE A 25 6.47 10.20 -19.53
CA PHE A 25 5.79 10.45 -18.25
C PHE A 25 5.27 11.88 -18.15
N LEU A 26 6.06 12.86 -18.57
CA LEU A 26 5.66 14.26 -18.63
C LEU A 26 4.48 14.49 -19.57
N LYS A 27 4.56 13.93 -20.77
CA LYS A 27 3.50 14.00 -21.76
C LYS A 27 2.21 13.35 -21.23
N TYR A 28 2.34 12.22 -20.54
CA TYR A 28 1.21 11.55 -19.87
C TYR A 28 0.55 12.46 -18.82
N ILE A 29 1.31 13.07 -17.92
CA ILE A 29 0.75 13.99 -16.90
C ILE A 29 0.10 15.22 -17.53
N LEU A 30 0.72 15.78 -18.56
CA LEU A 30 0.17 16.95 -19.25
C LEU A 30 -1.12 16.62 -19.97
N ASN A 31 -1.19 15.49 -20.68
CA ASN A 31 -2.40 15.02 -21.34
C ASN A 31 -3.48 14.70 -20.30
N PHE A 32 -3.16 13.93 -19.26
CA PHE A 32 -4.08 13.64 -18.16
C PHE A 32 -4.68 14.92 -17.56
N ARG A 33 -3.85 15.93 -17.33
CA ARG A 33 -4.31 17.22 -16.80
C ARG A 33 -5.17 18.00 -17.79
N LYS A 34 -4.89 17.91 -19.09
CA LYS A 34 -5.66 18.59 -20.13
C LYS A 34 -7.07 18.02 -20.23
N ASP A 35 -7.20 16.69 -20.19
CA ASP A 35 -8.47 15.98 -20.33
C ASP A 35 -9.24 15.90 -19.00
N TYR A 36 -8.60 16.29 -17.90
CA TYR A 36 -9.18 16.22 -16.55
C TYR A 36 -10.27 17.26 -16.32
N TYR A 37 -10.06 18.46 -16.82
CA TYR A 37 -11.02 19.54 -16.69
C TYR A 37 -12.02 19.52 -17.83
N HIS A 38 -13.28 19.46 -17.48
CA HIS A 38 -14.38 19.62 -18.42
C HIS A 38 -15.49 20.41 -17.73
N ASP A 39 -16.28 21.12 -18.52
CA ASP A 39 -17.41 21.84 -18.00
C ASP A 39 -18.51 20.84 -17.63
N CYS A 40 -18.73 20.68 -16.33
CA CYS A 40 -19.91 20.01 -15.83
C CYS A 40 -20.85 21.07 -15.25
N HIS A 41 -22.12 20.98 -15.61
CA HIS A 41 -23.16 21.92 -15.19
C HIS A 41 -23.57 21.80 -13.72
N THR A 42 -22.98 20.89 -12.97
CA THR A 42 -23.22 20.72 -11.53
C THR A 42 -22.13 21.46 -10.76
N SER A 43 -22.39 22.70 -10.37
CA SER A 43 -21.61 23.32 -9.31
C SER A 43 -21.93 22.60 -8.02
N ALA A 44 -20.92 22.00 -7.41
CA ALA A 44 -21.09 21.48 -6.06
C ALA A 44 -21.20 22.68 -5.10
N ASP A 45 -22.31 22.77 -4.36
CA ASP A 45 -22.43 23.71 -3.25
C ASP A 45 -21.51 23.19 -2.10
N VAL A 46 -20.22 23.53 -2.20
CA VAL A 46 -19.20 23.12 -1.24
C VAL A 46 -19.08 24.22 -0.19
N LYS A 47 -19.78 24.03 0.92
CA LYS A 47 -19.78 25.00 2.04
C LYS A 47 -18.41 25.15 2.69
N ASN A 48 -17.59 24.10 2.69
CA ASN A 48 -16.26 24.09 3.31
C ASN A 48 -15.20 23.66 2.30
N PRO A 49 -13.97 24.19 2.39
CA PRO A 49 -12.85 23.72 1.56
C PRO A 49 -12.66 22.20 1.65
N THR A 50 -12.72 21.53 0.52
CA THR A 50 -12.78 20.08 0.45
C THR A 50 -11.61 19.51 -0.34
N VAL A 51 -10.98 18.48 0.19
CA VAL A 51 -9.96 17.67 -0.51
C VAL A 51 -10.58 16.35 -0.92
N VAL A 52 -10.45 15.98 -2.17
CA VAL A 52 -10.87 14.69 -2.71
C VAL A 52 -9.62 13.86 -2.98
N PHE A 53 -9.41 12.82 -2.18
CA PHE A 53 -8.34 11.84 -2.42
C PHE A 53 -8.79 10.84 -3.48
N CYS A 54 -8.06 10.75 -4.58
CA CYS A 54 -8.49 10.03 -5.77
C CYS A 54 -7.69 8.73 -6.02
N ILE A 55 -8.39 7.61 -6.01
CA ILE A 55 -7.94 6.28 -6.44
C ILE A 55 -8.99 5.72 -7.41
N ASP A 56 -8.87 6.06 -8.67
CA ASP A 56 -9.93 5.87 -9.69
C ASP A 56 -9.49 5.08 -10.92
N GLY A 57 -8.24 4.61 -10.94
CA GLY A 57 -7.67 3.85 -12.06
C GLY A 57 -7.23 4.70 -13.27
N LYS A 58 -7.39 6.03 -13.22
CA LYS A 58 -6.92 6.92 -14.29
C LYS A 58 -5.41 7.08 -14.31
N THR A 59 -4.73 6.64 -13.27
CA THR A 59 -3.28 6.66 -13.12
C THR A 59 -2.82 5.44 -12.33
N ILE A 60 -1.49 5.22 -12.28
CA ILE A 60 -0.89 4.21 -11.42
C ILE A 60 -0.97 4.67 -9.97
N HIS A 61 -1.54 3.84 -9.10
CA HIS A 61 -1.72 4.17 -7.70
C HIS A 61 -0.78 3.42 -6.76
N GLY A 62 -0.17 2.33 -7.22
CA GLY A 62 0.62 1.42 -6.38
C GLY A 62 -0.24 0.41 -5.61
N GLY A 63 0.38 -0.35 -4.72
CA GLY A 63 -0.28 -1.33 -3.86
C GLY A 63 -1.09 -0.71 -2.72
N LEU A 64 -1.79 -1.53 -1.94
CA LEU A 64 -2.63 -1.11 -0.81
C LEU A 64 -1.89 -0.17 0.14
N SER A 65 -0.68 -0.53 0.54
CA SER A 65 0.14 0.28 1.46
C SER A 65 0.50 1.65 0.91
N ASP A 66 0.87 1.76 -0.36
CA ASP A 66 1.21 3.04 -0.97
C ASP A 66 0.00 3.98 -1.00
N ARG A 67 -1.19 3.42 -1.28
CA ARG A 67 -2.45 4.15 -1.30
C ARG A 67 -2.87 4.62 0.09
N LEU A 68 -2.80 3.74 1.10
CA LEU A 68 -3.12 4.08 2.50
C LEU A 68 -2.18 5.17 3.04
N ARG A 69 -0.88 5.06 2.76
CA ARG A 69 0.11 6.06 3.16
C ARG A 69 -0.17 7.41 2.52
N GLY A 70 -0.50 7.42 1.23
CA GLY A 70 -0.95 8.64 0.54
C GLY A 70 -2.20 9.25 1.18
N LEU A 71 -3.17 8.41 1.52
CA LEU A 71 -4.40 8.83 2.20
C LEU A 71 -4.11 9.46 3.56
N PHE A 72 -3.25 8.84 4.39
CA PHE A 72 -2.92 9.35 5.72
C PHE A 72 -2.16 10.68 5.65
N SER A 73 -1.27 10.85 4.67
CA SER A 73 -0.60 12.13 4.44
C SER A 73 -1.57 13.24 4.05
N ILE A 74 -2.60 12.91 3.27
CA ILE A 74 -3.66 13.88 2.92
C ILE A 74 -4.60 14.10 4.10
N TYR A 75 -4.88 13.09 4.91
CA TYR A 75 -5.67 13.24 6.12
C TYR A 75 -4.99 14.18 7.13
N SER A 76 -3.67 14.00 7.35
CA SER A 76 -2.85 14.91 8.16
C SER A 76 -2.94 16.36 7.66
N TYR A 77 -2.84 16.56 6.35
CA TYR A 77 -3.04 17.88 5.74
C TYR A 77 -4.43 18.45 6.03
N CYS A 78 -5.49 17.64 5.85
CA CYS A 78 -6.86 18.07 6.11
C CYS A 78 -7.07 18.47 7.57
N LEU A 79 -6.53 17.71 8.52
CA LEU A 79 -6.56 18.05 9.94
C LEU A 79 -5.85 19.39 10.21
N SER A 80 -4.66 19.60 9.65
CA SER A 80 -3.86 20.81 9.87
C SER A 80 -4.45 22.09 9.22
N ARG A 81 -5.39 21.94 8.28
CA ARG A 81 -6.03 23.03 7.53
C ARG A 81 -7.55 23.09 7.73
N GLU A 82 -8.10 22.31 8.67
CA GLU A 82 -9.53 22.25 8.96
C GLU A 82 -10.39 22.03 7.70
N LYS A 83 -9.90 21.17 6.78
CA LYS A 83 -10.56 20.85 5.51
C LYS A 83 -11.35 19.55 5.64
N GLN A 84 -12.43 19.46 4.84
CA GLN A 84 -13.12 18.18 4.65
C GLN A 84 -12.32 17.25 3.75
N LEU A 85 -12.34 15.95 4.05
CA LEU A 85 -11.76 14.91 3.22
C LEU A 85 -12.85 14.05 2.61
N VAL A 86 -12.85 13.94 1.29
CA VAL A 86 -13.67 12.97 0.54
C VAL A 86 -12.74 11.88 0.02
N ILE A 87 -13.04 10.64 0.34
CA ILE A 87 -12.27 9.48 -0.13
C ILE A 87 -12.97 8.92 -1.37
N ASN A 88 -12.42 9.23 -2.55
CA ASN A 88 -12.83 8.69 -3.84
C ASN A 88 -11.93 7.53 -4.24
N TRP A 89 -12.10 6.40 -3.57
CA TRP A 89 -11.35 5.18 -3.85
C TRP A 89 -12.28 4.12 -4.44
N ILE A 90 -12.25 4.00 -5.75
CA ILE A 90 -13.17 3.17 -6.54
C ILE A 90 -12.45 2.16 -7.46
N TYR A 91 -11.12 2.13 -7.45
CA TYR A 91 -10.32 1.26 -8.31
C TYR A 91 -9.22 0.51 -7.52
N PRO A 92 -9.02 -0.79 -7.80
CA PRO A 92 -9.83 -1.68 -8.65
C PRO A 92 -11.15 -2.10 -7.98
N PHE A 93 -11.35 -1.71 -6.73
CA PHE A 93 -12.53 -1.93 -5.91
C PHE A 93 -12.87 -0.65 -5.12
N ARG A 94 -14.03 -0.62 -4.53
CA ARG A 94 -14.38 0.44 -3.57
C ARG A 94 -13.78 0.09 -2.21
N LEU A 95 -13.01 1.01 -1.63
CA LEU A 95 -12.44 0.79 -0.28
C LEU A 95 -13.56 0.63 0.76
N SER A 96 -14.71 1.27 0.56
CA SER A 96 -15.90 1.13 1.40
C SER A 96 -16.51 -0.28 1.44
N ASP A 97 -16.10 -1.18 0.53
CA ASP A 97 -16.53 -2.57 0.58
C ASP A 97 -15.78 -3.36 1.66
N TYR A 98 -14.59 -2.88 2.07
CA TYR A 98 -13.70 -3.54 3.04
C TYR A 98 -13.57 -2.78 4.35
N LEU A 99 -13.63 -1.44 4.32
CA LEU A 99 -13.45 -0.58 5.49
C LEU A 99 -14.65 0.36 5.65
N GLU A 100 -15.04 0.62 6.87
CA GLU A 100 -16.03 1.62 7.24
C GLU A 100 -15.34 2.82 7.87
N ILE A 101 -15.80 4.04 7.57
CA ILE A 101 -15.34 5.25 8.27
C ILE A 101 -15.97 5.26 9.64
N ASN A 102 -15.17 5.47 10.68
CA ASN A 102 -15.65 5.55 12.06
C ASN A 102 -16.60 6.72 12.24
N LYS A 103 -17.71 6.49 12.94
CA LYS A 103 -18.82 7.46 13.10
C LYS A 103 -18.42 8.76 13.81
N GLU A 104 -17.37 8.71 14.59
CA GLU A 104 -16.81 9.85 15.34
C GLU A 104 -16.09 10.84 14.43
N VAL A 105 -15.63 10.39 13.23
CA VAL A 105 -14.89 11.22 12.27
C VAL A 105 -15.86 12.00 11.40
N ARG A 106 -16.11 13.28 11.75
CA ARG A 106 -17.14 14.10 11.10
C ARG A 106 -16.69 14.77 9.80
N ASN A 107 -15.40 14.98 9.64
CA ASN A 107 -14.82 15.72 8.50
C ASN A 107 -14.34 14.81 7.37
N VAL A 108 -14.61 13.49 7.42
CA VAL A 108 -14.26 12.50 6.39
C VAL A 108 -15.49 11.77 5.91
N LYS A 109 -15.60 11.55 4.59
CA LYS A 109 -16.71 10.78 4.01
C LYS A 109 -16.27 10.05 2.75
N TRP A 110 -16.97 8.98 2.42
CA TRP A 110 -16.93 8.37 1.10
C TRP A 110 -17.59 9.29 0.07
N GLY A 111 -17.02 9.35 -1.12
CA GLY A 111 -17.62 10.12 -2.19
C GLY A 111 -16.84 10.03 -3.49
N GLY A 112 -17.37 10.70 -4.52
CA GLY A 112 -16.72 10.85 -5.82
C GLY A 112 -16.17 12.26 -6.03
N TYR A 113 -15.96 12.60 -7.28
CA TYR A 113 -15.65 13.96 -7.69
C TYR A 113 -16.84 14.88 -7.40
N LEU A 114 -16.56 16.05 -6.88
CA LEU A 114 -17.57 17.05 -6.61
C LEU A 114 -17.78 17.97 -7.81
N SER A 115 -16.72 18.24 -8.56
CA SER A 115 -16.73 19.05 -9.78
C SER A 115 -15.47 18.73 -10.60
N HIS A 116 -15.52 18.99 -11.91
CA HIS A 116 -14.36 19.03 -12.79
C HIS A 116 -14.13 20.42 -13.40
N ASN A 117 -14.90 21.41 -12.93
CA ASN A 117 -14.78 22.79 -13.40
C ASN A 117 -13.45 23.40 -12.92
N LYS A 118 -12.63 23.86 -13.84
CA LYS A 118 -11.31 24.47 -13.56
C LYS A 118 -11.41 25.72 -12.67
N LYS A 119 -12.55 26.40 -12.63
CA LYS A 119 -12.75 27.56 -11.74
C LYS A 119 -12.88 27.13 -10.28
N GLU A 120 -13.40 25.94 -9.99
CA GLU A 120 -13.73 25.41 -8.67
C GLU A 120 -12.67 24.45 -8.14
N VAL A 121 -11.96 23.73 -9.04
CA VAL A 121 -11.10 22.60 -8.72
C VAL A 121 -9.64 22.92 -8.95
N ALA A 122 -8.81 22.62 -7.95
CA ALA A 122 -7.37 22.48 -8.10
C ALA A 122 -7.00 20.99 -8.24
N PHE A 123 -6.24 20.66 -9.26
CA PHE A 123 -5.70 19.32 -9.46
C PHE A 123 -4.27 19.23 -8.92
N ARG A 124 -3.99 18.17 -8.15
CA ARG A 124 -2.68 17.87 -7.56
C ARG A 124 -2.27 16.43 -7.81
N PHE A 125 -1.05 16.22 -8.26
CA PHE A 125 -0.54 14.90 -8.58
C PHE A 125 0.85 14.68 -7.94
N PHE A 126 0.92 13.72 -7.02
CA PHE A 126 2.10 13.39 -6.23
C PHE A 126 2.36 11.88 -6.16
N ASN A 127 1.91 11.10 -7.14
CA ASN A 127 2.22 9.67 -7.19
C ASN A 127 3.72 9.48 -7.45
N SER A 128 4.47 9.44 -6.38
CA SER A 128 5.89 9.13 -6.36
C SER A 128 6.20 8.30 -5.13
N TYR A 129 7.13 7.36 -5.25
CA TYR A 129 7.55 6.49 -4.14
C TYR A 129 8.54 7.17 -3.17
N SER A 130 8.61 8.49 -3.15
CA SER A 130 9.50 9.22 -2.26
C SER A 130 8.83 9.54 -0.93
N SER A 131 9.54 9.32 0.18
CA SER A 131 9.21 9.90 1.47
C SER A 131 9.45 11.43 1.42
N MET A 132 8.62 12.17 2.13
CA MET A 132 8.74 13.63 2.29
C MET A 132 8.71 14.01 3.78
N ASP A 133 9.08 13.11 4.67
CA ASP A 133 8.99 13.32 6.12
C ASP A 133 9.64 14.64 6.56
N ASP A 134 10.82 14.98 6.02
CA ASP A 134 11.49 16.25 6.28
C ASP A 134 10.95 17.42 5.45
N GLN A 135 9.90 17.21 4.64
CA GLN A 135 9.37 18.17 3.69
C GLN A 135 7.86 18.43 3.85
N GLU A 136 7.28 18.10 5.00
CA GLU A 136 5.84 18.27 5.27
C GLU A 136 5.37 19.69 4.90
N ARG A 137 6.04 20.71 5.42
CA ARG A 137 5.69 22.11 5.15
C ARG A 137 5.68 22.42 3.65
N SER A 138 6.65 21.90 2.92
CA SER A 138 6.73 22.06 1.46
C SER A 138 5.63 21.33 0.73
N TYR A 139 5.29 20.11 1.19
CA TYR A 139 4.21 19.32 0.64
C TYR A 139 2.85 19.97 0.88
N PHE A 140 2.57 20.43 2.09
CA PHE A 140 1.34 21.12 2.44
C PHE A 140 1.17 22.42 1.65
N LYS A 141 2.23 23.20 1.49
CA LYS A 141 2.23 24.39 0.63
C LYS A 141 1.87 24.09 -0.82
N LEU A 142 2.24 22.91 -1.34
CA LEU A 142 1.87 22.49 -2.70
C LEU A 142 0.40 22.07 -2.80
N LEU A 143 -0.21 21.63 -1.70
CA LEU A 143 -1.63 21.32 -1.60
C LEU A 143 -2.49 22.56 -1.40
N ASP A 144 -1.94 23.63 -0.79
CA ASP A 144 -2.67 24.86 -0.55
C ASP A 144 -3.14 25.48 -1.88
N THR A 145 -4.36 26.00 -1.88
CA THR A 145 -5.01 26.63 -3.04
C THR A 145 -6.16 27.49 -2.58
N ASP A 146 -6.51 28.47 -3.40
CA ASP A 146 -7.71 29.32 -3.30
C ASP A 146 -9.00 28.64 -3.79
N LYS A 147 -8.89 27.44 -4.40
CA LYS A 147 -10.05 26.70 -4.90
C LYS A 147 -10.80 26.01 -3.77
N ALA A 148 -12.13 25.96 -3.92
CA ALA A 148 -13.03 25.29 -2.96
C ALA A 148 -12.77 23.77 -2.90
N ILE A 149 -12.33 23.17 -4.02
CA ILE A 149 -12.12 21.74 -4.14
C ILE A 149 -10.68 21.48 -4.59
N THR A 150 -10.01 20.50 -3.95
CA THR A 150 -8.70 20.02 -4.36
C THR A 150 -8.76 18.53 -4.64
N HIS A 151 -8.56 18.11 -5.89
CA HIS A 151 -8.41 16.69 -6.23
C HIS A 151 -6.96 16.28 -6.12
N VAL A 152 -6.67 15.23 -5.34
CA VAL A 152 -5.31 14.81 -5.04
C VAL A 152 -5.11 13.33 -5.39
N TYR A 153 -4.10 13.08 -6.19
CA TYR A 153 -3.52 11.76 -6.47
C TYR A 153 -2.16 11.71 -5.76
N SER A 154 -2.04 10.91 -4.73
CA SER A 154 -0.81 10.88 -3.91
C SER A 154 -0.54 9.50 -3.32
N ASN A 155 0.74 9.12 -3.30
CA ASN A 155 1.31 8.04 -2.50
C ASN A 155 2.50 8.54 -1.66
N VAL A 156 2.55 9.83 -1.41
CA VAL A 156 3.56 10.45 -0.53
C VAL A 156 3.39 9.95 0.88
N THR A 157 4.51 9.64 1.53
CA THR A 157 4.56 9.23 2.93
C THR A 157 4.96 10.43 3.79
N LEU A 158 4.11 10.76 4.77
CA LEU A 158 4.42 11.67 5.86
C LEU A 158 4.07 10.97 7.16
N HIS A 159 4.80 11.27 8.25
CA HIS A 159 4.42 10.86 9.61
C HIS A 159 4.07 9.38 9.75
N GLU A 160 4.98 8.50 9.32
CA GLU A 160 4.77 7.06 9.41
C GLU A 160 4.49 6.60 10.86
N GLU A 161 5.02 7.32 11.82
CA GLU A 161 4.78 7.11 13.26
C GLU A 161 3.32 7.35 13.67
N LEU A 162 2.54 8.10 12.89
CA LEU A 162 1.12 8.36 13.13
C LEU A 162 0.18 7.37 12.41
N TYR A 163 0.69 6.40 11.68
CA TYR A 163 -0.15 5.50 10.88
C TYR A 163 -1.10 4.66 11.71
N SER A 164 -0.64 4.13 12.85
CA SER A 164 -1.51 3.42 13.78
C SER A 164 -2.68 4.30 14.21
N LYS A 165 -2.37 5.53 14.63
CA LYS A 165 -3.39 6.51 15.04
C LYS A 165 -4.36 6.80 13.91
N TYR A 166 -3.88 7.17 12.72
CA TYR A 166 -4.74 7.56 11.60
C TYR A 166 -5.56 6.41 11.06
N PHE A 167 -5.00 5.19 11.00
CA PHE A 167 -5.77 4.03 10.57
C PHE A 167 -6.92 3.75 11.52
N ASN A 168 -6.64 3.64 12.82
CA ASN A 168 -7.64 3.30 13.84
C ASN A 168 -8.64 4.43 14.12
N GLU A 169 -8.25 5.69 13.88
CA GLU A 169 -9.15 6.83 13.92
C GLU A 169 -10.12 6.81 12.73
N LEU A 170 -9.62 6.55 11.52
CA LEU A 170 -10.41 6.62 10.30
C LEU A 170 -11.28 5.39 10.07
N PHE A 171 -10.79 4.19 10.36
CA PHE A 171 -11.36 2.96 9.81
C PHE A 171 -11.57 1.85 10.82
N THR A 172 -12.67 1.11 10.58
CA THR A 172 -12.89 -0.25 11.06
C THR A 172 -13.09 -1.19 9.87
N PRO A 173 -12.77 -2.48 9.99
CA PRO A 173 -13.16 -3.47 8.98
C PRO A 173 -14.68 -3.50 8.79
N SER A 174 -15.15 -3.63 7.54
CA SER A 174 -16.56 -3.91 7.29
C SER A 174 -16.97 -5.23 7.95
N ILE A 175 -18.26 -5.40 8.23
CA ILE A 175 -18.76 -6.62 8.90
C ILE A 175 -18.35 -7.90 8.16
N HIS A 176 -18.34 -7.89 6.83
CA HIS A 176 -17.92 -9.03 6.03
C HIS A 176 -16.42 -9.32 6.21
N LEU A 177 -15.58 -8.30 6.16
CA LEU A 177 -14.14 -8.45 6.34
C LEU A 177 -13.83 -8.88 7.77
N GLN A 178 -14.53 -8.32 8.78
CA GLN A 178 -14.36 -8.70 10.18
C GLN A 178 -14.66 -10.19 10.40
N ASN A 179 -15.76 -10.70 9.85
CA ASN A 179 -16.10 -12.12 9.94
C ASN A 179 -15.02 -13.01 9.28
N SER A 180 -14.49 -12.57 8.15
CA SER A 180 -13.41 -13.29 7.46
C SER A 180 -12.09 -13.27 8.26
N ILE A 181 -11.77 -12.16 8.91
CA ILE A 181 -10.61 -12.05 9.82
C ILE A 181 -10.78 -13.00 11.01
N GLU A 182 -11.94 -13.02 11.65
CA GLU A 182 -12.23 -13.90 12.78
C GLU A 182 -12.13 -15.36 12.41
N LYS A 183 -12.61 -15.74 11.21
CA LYS A 183 -12.42 -17.07 10.68
C LYS A 183 -10.94 -17.42 10.54
N CYS A 184 -10.12 -16.54 9.94
CA CYS A 184 -8.68 -16.77 9.81
C CYS A 184 -7.98 -16.88 11.18
N LEU A 185 -8.39 -16.07 12.17
CA LEU A 185 -7.88 -16.14 13.54
C LEU A 185 -8.24 -17.47 14.21
N SER A 186 -9.45 -17.97 13.97
CA SER A 186 -9.88 -19.28 14.45
C SER A 186 -9.07 -20.42 13.82
N GLU A 187 -8.84 -20.36 12.50
CA GLU A 187 -8.10 -21.38 11.75
C GLU A 187 -6.60 -21.42 12.11
N ILE A 188 -5.99 -20.27 12.34
CA ILE A 188 -4.58 -20.19 12.77
C ILE A 188 -4.41 -20.63 14.23
N GLY A 189 -5.41 -20.43 15.06
CA GLY A 189 -5.56 -21.06 16.39
C GLY A 189 -4.62 -20.53 17.46
N GLY A 190 -4.78 -19.29 17.91
CA GLY A 190 -4.08 -18.72 19.06
C GLY A 190 -2.89 -17.81 18.69
N ASN A 191 -1.84 -17.83 19.49
CA ASN A 191 -0.68 -16.99 19.27
C ASN A 191 0.09 -17.41 18.01
N TYR A 192 0.42 -16.45 17.16
CA TYR A 192 1.19 -16.66 15.94
C TYR A 192 2.11 -15.49 15.64
N VAL A 193 3.11 -15.74 14.83
CA VAL A 193 3.95 -14.72 14.20
C VAL A 193 3.73 -14.74 12.69
N SER A 194 4.06 -13.66 12.00
CA SER A 194 3.99 -13.59 10.54
C SER A 194 5.37 -13.46 9.90
N ILE A 195 5.51 -14.04 8.71
CA ILE A 195 6.68 -13.82 7.85
C ILE A 195 6.20 -13.53 6.43
N THR A 196 6.73 -12.45 5.84
CA THR A 196 6.35 -11.97 4.51
C THR A 196 7.51 -12.07 3.54
N PHE A 197 7.23 -12.61 2.35
CA PHE A 197 8.15 -12.77 1.23
C PHE A 197 7.70 -11.93 0.03
N ARG A 198 8.63 -11.21 -0.60
CA ARG A 198 8.35 -10.41 -1.80
C ARG A 198 9.25 -10.84 -2.95
N PHE A 199 8.79 -11.79 -3.75
CA PHE A 199 9.54 -12.33 -4.89
C PHE A 199 9.50 -11.43 -6.13
N ILE A 200 8.56 -10.46 -6.20
CA ILE A 200 8.37 -9.53 -7.34
C ILE A 200 8.21 -10.22 -8.70
N GLY A 201 7.70 -11.45 -8.70
CA GLY A 201 7.51 -12.25 -9.93
C GLY A 201 8.71 -13.14 -10.31
N LEU A 202 9.77 -13.23 -9.49
CA LEU A 202 10.92 -14.11 -9.74
C LEU A 202 10.53 -15.57 -9.96
N LEU A 203 9.50 -16.05 -9.26
CA LEU A 203 9.02 -17.43 -9.38
C LEU A 203 8.12 -17.66 -10.60
N GLY A 204 7.70 -16.60 -11.31
CA GLY A 204 6.97 -16.68 -12.58
C GLY A 204 5.45 -16.80 -12.45
N ASP A 205 4.89 -16.91 -11.26
CA ASP A 205 3.46 -17.07 -10.99
C ASP A 205 2.75 -15.79 -10.54
N PHE A 206 3.50 -14.67 -10.45
CA PHE A 206 2.99 -13.34 -10.13
C PHE A 206 3.45 -12.34 -11.19
N LYS A 207 2.55 -11.45 -11.61
CA LYS A 207 2.88 -10.38 -12.58
C LYS A 207 2.92 -9.05 -11.86
N ASP A 208 4.11 -8.46 -11.74
CA ASP A 208 4.29 -7.07 -11.37
C ASP A 208 4.50 -6.25 -12.65
N PRO A 209 3.55 -5.40 -13.06
CA PRO A 209 3.65 -4.65 -14.30
C PRO A 209 4.71 -3.55 -14.25
N PHE A 210 5.25 -3.25 -13.06
CA PHE A 210 6.18 -2.13 -12.83
C PHE A 210 7.62 -2.58 -12.64
N THR A 211 7.82 -3.87 -12.41
CA THR A 211 9.16 -4.42 -12.12
C THR A 211 9.57 -5.41 -13.19
N ALA A 212 10.62 -5.07 -13.95
CA ALA A 212 11.25 -6.03 -14.85
C ALA A 212 12.11 -6.99 -14.01
N VAL A 213 11.72 -8.25 -13.95
CA VAL A 213 12.49 -9.30 -13.28
C VAL A 213 13.17 -10.22 -14.32
N PRO A 214 14.36 -10.73 -14.04
CA PRO A 214 15.00 -11.72 -14.91
C PRO A 214 14.19 -13.02 -14.93
N ARG A 215 14.17 -13.68 -16.06
CA ARG A 215 13.70 -15.07 -16.12
C ARG A 215 14.71 -15.97 -15.42
N LEU A 216 14.26 -16.67 -14.39
CA LEU A 216 15.06 -17.65 -13.67
C LEU A 216 14.89 -19.04 -14.29
N THR A 217 15.94 -19.86 -14.21
CA THR A 217 15.84 -21.31 -14.46
C THR A 217 15.05 -21.98 -13.34
N GLU A 218 14.57 -23.20 -13.56
CA GLU A 218 13.84 -23.95 -12.52
C GLU A 218 14.75 -24.23 -11.30
N GLU A 219 16.03 -24.46 -11.51
CA GLU A 219 17.01 -24.61 -10.45
C GLU A 219 17.16 -23.34 -9.60
N GLN A 220 17.26 -22.18 -10.24
CA GLN A 220 17.29 -20.90 -9.54
C GLN A 220 15.99 -20.60 -8.77
N LYS A 221 14.82 -20.93 -9.35
CA LYS A 221 13.54 -20.80 -8.64
C LYS A 221 13.49 -21.70 -7.41
N LYS A 222 13.96 -22.94 -7.56
CA LYS A 222 14.07 -23.89 -6.44
C LYS A 222 14.95 -23.33 -5.34
N ASP A 223 16.10 -22.76 -5.68
CA ASP A 223 17.02 -22.13 -4.73
C ASP A 223 16.32 -21.01 -3.93
N TYR A 224 15.57 -20.11 -4.58
CA TYR A 224 14.77 -19.09 -3.89
C TYR A 224 13.72 -19.69 -2.94
N ILE A 225 13.04 -20.76 -3.36
CA ILE A 225 12.05 -21.47 -2.54
C ILE A 225 12.73 -22.10 -1.32
N ASP A 226 13.83 -22.80 -1.50
CA ASP A 226 14.56 -23.51 -0.44
C ASP A 226 15.07 -22.52 0.62
N HIS A 227 15.58 -21.35 0.21
CA HIS A 227 15.98 -20.28 1.12
C HIS A 227 14.78 -19.68 1.88
N GLY A 228 13.67 -19.47 1.22
CA GLY A 228 12.43 -19.03 1.87
C GLY A 228 11.91 -20.04 2.90
N LEU A 229 11.92 -21.34 2.58
CA LEU A 229 11.53 -22.40 3.52
C LEU A 229 12.48 -22.46 4.72
N LYS A 230 13.78 -22.31 4.51
CA LYS A 230 14.75 -22.19 5.60
C LYS A 230 14.45 -21.03 6.53
N ALA A 231 14.07 -19.87 6.00
CA ALA A 231 13.69 -18.70 6.81
C ALA A 231 12.43 -18.97 7.64
N ILE A 232 11.40 -19.63 7.09
CA ILE A 232 10.21 -20.05 7.86
C ILE A 232 10.62 -20.95 9.03
N LYS A 233 11.48 -21.94 8.79
CA LYS A 233 11.98 -22.84 9.83
C LYS A 233 12.75 -22.07 10.92
N GLN A 234 13.60 -21.11 10.55
CA GLN A 234 14.34 -20.27 11.50
C GLN A 234 13.38 -19.48 12.41
N VAL A 235 12.36 -18.84 11.84
CA VAL A 235 11.34 -18.12 12.62
C VAL A 235 10.58 -19.07 13.54
N HIS A 236 10.23 -20.27 13.08
CA HIS A 236 9.59 -21.26 13.92
C HIS A 236 10.45 -21.66 15.12
N GLU A 237 11.73 -21.94 14.90
CA GLU A 237 12.66 -22.31 16.00
C GLU A 237 12.80 -21.17 17.06
N LEU A 238 12.79 -19.91 16.63
CA LEU A 238 12.82 -18.76 17.54
C LEU A 238 11.59 -18.70 18.45
N HIS A 239 10.44 -19.19 17.99
CA HIS A 239 9.15 -19.05 18.68
C HIS A 239 8.49 -20.38 19.07
N ARG A 240 9.15 -21.51 18.89
CA ARG A 240 8.57 -22.86 19.04
C ARG A 240 7.82 -23.11 20.36
N ASN A 241 8.17 -22.40 21.44
CA ASN A 241 7.57 -22.54 22.75
C ASN A 241 6.39 -21.59 22.99
N THR A 242 6.14 -20.61 22.10
CA THR A 242 5.20 -19.52 22.30
C THR A 242 4.09 -19.47 21.25
N ILE A 243 4.30 -20.08 20.09
CA ILE A 243 3.36 -20.07 18.97
C ILE A 243 2.98 -21.48 18.53
N LYS A 244 1.79 -21.61 17.93
CA LYS A 244 1.34 -22.86 17.29
C LYS A 244 1.59 -22.84 15.79
N LYS A 245 1.43 -21.69 15.15
CA LYS A 245 1.55 -21.52 13.70
C LYS A 245 2.28 -20.26 13.32
N ILE A 246 2.77 -20.25 12.10
CA ILE A 246 3.33 -19.07 11.43
C ILE A 246 2.41 -18.69 10.28
N LEU A 247 1.96 -17.44 10.25
CA LEU A 247 1.34 -16.86 9.07
C LEU A 247 2.41 -16.60 8.01
N VAL A 248 2.32 -17.27 6.89
CA VAL A 248 3.20 -17.04 5.73
C VAL A 248 2.43 -16.24 4.69
N THR A 249 2.95 -15.06 4.33
CA THR A 249 2.42 -14.23 3.27
C THR A 249 3.46 -14.02 2.18
N ALA A 250 3.04 -14.05 0.92
CA ALA A 250 3.94 -13.84 -0.22
C ALA A 250 3.15 -13.34 -1.43
N ASP A 251 3.87 -12.79 -2.41
CA ASP A 251 3.36 -12.48 -3.75
C ASP A 251 3.50 -13.66 -4.74
N SER A 252 3.72 -14.87 -4.25
CA SER A 252 3.81 -16.10 -5.04
C SER A 252 2.91 -17.19 -4.47
N ASN A 253 1.92 -17.62 -5.25
CA ASN A 253 1.03 -18.72 -4.88
C ASN A 253 1.79 -20.06 -4.85
N LEU A 254 2.77 -20.24 -5.75
CA LEU A 254 3.64 -21.41 -5.78
C LEU A 254 4.39 -21.57 -4.45
N PHE A 255 5.00 -20.49 -3.97
CA PHE A 255 5.74 -20.51 -2.69
C PHE A 255 4.80 -20.78 -1.50
N LEU A 256 3.64 -20.13 -1.45
CA LEU A 256 2.67 -20.32 -0.37
C LEU A 256 2.19 -21.78 -0.29
N SER A 257 1.86 -22.38 -1.43
CA SER A 257 1.47 -23.80 -1.50
C SER A 257 2.59 -24.70 -0.99
N LYS A 258 3.84 -24.42 -1.39
CA LYS A 258 4.99 -25.21 -0.97
C LYS A 258 5.28 -25.07 0.52
N ALA A 259 5.15 -23.87 1.09
CA ALA A 259 5.35 -23.64 2.52
C ALA A 259 4.36 -24.45 3.38
N VAL A 260 3.08 -24.47 2.99
CA VAL A 260 2.04 -25.22 3.72
C VAL A 260 2.17 -26.72 3.52
N GLU A 261 2.62 -27.17 2.34
CA GLU A 261 2.92 -28.59 2.07
C GLU A 261 4.05 -29.11 2.95
N VAL A 262 5.13 -28.32 3.11
CA VAL A 262 6.33 -28.76 3.82
C VAL A 262 6.20 -28.64 5.33
N PHE A 263 5.48 -27.61 5.82
CA PHE A 263 5.42 -27.32 7.26
C PHE A 263 3.99 -27.36 7.81
N PRO A 264 3.65 -28.34 8.67
CA PRO A 264 2.32 -28.38 9.32
C PRO A 264 1.99 -27.17 10.19
N PHE A 265 3.01 -26.45 10.65
CA PHE A 265 2.87 -25.21 11.43
C PHE A 265 2.77 -23.95 10.55
N ALA A 266 2.96 -24.04 9.22
CA ALA A 266 2.74 -22.92 8.34
C ALA A 266 1.24 -22.75 8.03
N TYR A 267 0.77 -21.54 8.03
CA TYR A 267 -0.57 -21.15 7.63
C TYR A 267 -0.49 -20.07 6.57
N ALA A 268 -1.13 -20.29 5.44
CA ALA A 268 -1.32 -19.29 4.40
C ALA A 268 -2.83 -19.10 4.22
N ILE A 269 -3.28 -17.85 4.17
CA ILE A 269 -4.71 -17.57 3.95
C ILE A 269 -5.15 -18.16 2.60
N PRO A 270 -6.27 -18.85 2.52
CA PRO A 270 -6.78 -19.40 1.25
C PRO A 270 -7.10 -18.30 0.22
N GLY A 271 -6.95 -18.63 -1.06
CA GLY A 271 -7.24 -17.74 -2.17
C GLY A 271 -6.00 -17.36 -2.98
N LYS A 272 -6.22 -16.77 -4.15
CA LYS A 272 -5.17 -16.35 -5.06
C LYS A 272 -4.61 -14.97 -4.66
N VAL A 273 -3.31 -14.84 -4.61
CA VAL A 273 -2.63 -13.54 -4.48
C VAL A 273 -2.61 -12.86 -5.85
N VAL A 274 -3.03 -11.60 -5.90
CA VAL A 274 -3.10 -10.80 -7.13
C VAL A 274 -2.42 -9.45 -6.93
N GLN A 275 -1.98 -8.84 -8.01
CA GLN A 275 -1.45 -7.48 -7.98
C GLN A 275 -2.59 -6.48 -8.27
N MET A 276 -2.79 -5.55 -7.34
CA MET A 276 -3.92 -4.62 -7.32
C MET A 276 -4.07 -3.79 -8.60
N ASP A 277 -2.99 -3.29 -9.19
CA ASP A 277 -3.04 -2.52 -10.43
C ASP A 277 -3.05 -3.40 -11.70
N ALA A 278 -2.79 -4.71 -11.59
CA ALA A 278 -2.71 -5.62 -12.73
C ALA A 278 -4.01 -6.37 -13.01
N GLU A 279 -4.86 -6.57 -12.02
CA GLU A 279 -6.12 -7.29 -12.15
C GLU A 279 -7.29 -6.40 -11.75
N SER A 280 -8.03 -5.92 -12.74
CA SER A 280 -9.20 -5.03 -12.58
C SER A 280 -10.52 -5.78 -12.40
N GLY A 281 -10.50 -6.91 -11.70
CA GLY A 281 -11.73 -7.66 -11.38
C GLY A 281 -12.59 -6.92 -10.35
N LYS A 282 -13.89 -6.75 -10.61
CA LYS A 282 -14.85 -6.12 -9.69
C LYS A 282 -15.33 -7.04 -8.56
N SER A 283 -14.78 -8.25 -8.44
CA SER A 283 -15.22 -9.20 -7.41
C SER A 283 -14.61 -8.82 -6.06
N TYR A 284 -15.45 -8.65 -5.05
CA TYR A 284 -15.04 -8.50 -3.65
C TYR A 284 -14.01 -9.56 -3.24
N LYS A 285 -14.28 -10.84 -3.53
CA LYS A 285 -13.43 -11.98 -3.15
C LYS A 285 -12.01 -11.91 -3.75
N LEU A 286 -11.84 -11.24 -4.88
CA LEU A 286 -10.53 -11.16 -5.54
C LEU A 286 -9.51 -10.40 -4.71
N HIS A 287 -9.94 -9.33 -4.06
CA HIS A 287 -9.07 -8.44 -3.27
C HIS A 287 -9.22 -8.64 -1.76
N GLU A 288 -10.20 -9.43 -1.31
CA GLU A 288 -10.40 -9.72 0.11
C GLU A 288 -9.14 -10.32 0.74
N ARG A 289 -8.46 -11.22 0.00
CA ARG A 289 -7.23 -11.86 0.45
C ARG A 289 -6.15 -10.86 0.84
N GLU A 290 -5.99 -9.78 0.11
CA GLU A 290 -4.99 -8.74 0.40
C GLU A 290 -5.29 -8.04 1.72
N PHE A 291 -6.57 -7.75 2.01
CA PHE A 291 -6.98 -7.20 3.31
C PHE A 291 -6.82 -8.22 4.45
N LEU A 292 -7.11 -9.48 4.20
CA LEU A 292 -6.90 -10.53 5.19
C LEU A 292 -5.41 -10.68 5.52
N ASP A 293 -4.51 -10.74 4.53
CA ASP A 293 -3.06 -10.74 4.76
C ASP A 293 -2.65 -9.50 5.58
N PHE A 294 -3.19 -8.32 5.24
CA PHE A 294 -2.89 -7.06 5.93
C PHE A 294 -3.31 -7.09 7.40
N PHE A 295 -4.56 -7.45 7.71
CA PHE A 295 -5.05 -7.50 9.08
C PHE A 295 -4.45 -8.67 9.89
N MET A 296 -4.19 -9.80 9.26
CA MET A 296 -3.54 -10.92 9.96
C MET A 296 -2.07 -10.61 10.27
N ILE A 297 -1.37 -9.86 9.44
CA ILE A 297 -0.02 -9.35 9.78
C ILE A 297 -0.11 -8.37 10.96
N SER A 298 -1.08 -7.45 10.99
CA SER A 298 -1.22 -6.48 12.09
C SER A 298 -1.47 -7.16 13.43
N LYS A 299 -2.20 -8.27 13.45
CA LYS A 299 -2.57 -9.02 14.66
C LYS A 299 -1.52 -10.05 15.12
N ALA A 300 -0.49 -10.31 14.33
CA ALA A 300 0.60 -11.21 14.70
C ALA A 300 1.38 -10.67 15.91
N GLN A 301 1.85 -11.54 16.82
CA GLN A 301 2.67 -11.11 17.96
C GLN A 301 3.95 -10.41 17.52
N GLU A 302 4.60 -10.97 16.50
CA GLU A 302 5.75 -10.40 15.83
C GLU A 302 5.62 -10.61 14.33
N SER A 303 6.17 -9.68 13.55
CA SER A 303 6.12 -9.72 12.09
C SER A 303 7.52 -9.63 11.50
N TYR A 304 7.78 -10.48 10.53
CA TYR A 304 9.07 -10.61 9.87
C TYR A 304 8.94 -10.37 8.38
N THR A 305 10.02 -9.86 7.76
CA THR A 305 10.24 -9.91 6.31
C THR A 305 11.53 -10.67 6.03
N TYR A 306 11.57 -11.34 4.90
CA TYR A 306 12.76 -12.06 4.46
C TYR A 306 13.26 -11.54 3.11
N GLN A 307 14.58 -11.43 3.00
CA GLN A 307 15.25 -11.05 1.77
C GLN A 307 16.37 -12.04 1.43
N TYR A 308 16.36 -12.49 0.17
CA TYR A 308 17.43 -13.29 -0.43
C TYR A 308 17.67 -12.86 -1.88
N GLY A 309 18.90 -12.71 -2.28
CA GLY A 309 19.29 -12.42 -3.65
C GLY A 309 18.58 -11.18 -4.22
N LYS A 310 17.74 -11.39 -5.25
CA LYS A 310 16.98 -10.33 -5.92
C LYS A 310 15.57 -10.11 -5.38
N MET A 311 15.18 -10.77 -4.30
CA MET A 311 13.92 -10.50 -3.62
C MET A 311 13.90 -9.05 -3.09
N PHE A 312 12.71 -8.51 -2.95
CA PHE A 312 12.53 -7.19 -2.37
C PHE A 312 12.39 -7.29 -0.84
N GLY A 313 13.45 -6.90 -0.10
CA GLY A 313 13.49 -7.06 1.35
C GLY A 313 12.55 -6.15 2.13
N ALA A 314 12.64 -4.85 1.89
CA ALA A 314 11.85 -3.86 2.62
C ALA A 314 10.42 -3.79 2.09
N THR A 315 9.62 -4.85 2.28
CA THR A 315 8.22 -4.82 1.83
C THR A 315 7.40 -3.81 2.64
N ARG A 316 6.99 -2.73 1.98
CA ARG A 316 6.15 -1.70 2.57
C ARG A 316 4.78 -2.23 3.00
N PHE A 317 4.28 -3.27 2.32
CA PHE A 317 3.02 -3.91 2.67
C PHE A 317 3.01 -4.45 4.10
N ALA A 318 3.93 -5.34 4.42
CA ALA A 318 4.02 -5.92 5.76
C ALA A 318 4.35 -4.88 6.83
N ARG A 319 5.21 -3.89 6.51
CA ARG A 319 5.54 -2.78 7.41
C ARG A 319 4.30 -1.94 7.74
N THR A 320 3.54 -1.51 6.73
CA THR A 320 2.32 -0.73 6.93
C THR A 320 1.27 -1.53 7.71
N ALA A 321 1.13 -2.83 7.41
CA ALA A 321 0.23 -3.72 8.13
C ALA A 321 0.60 -3.83 9.63
N ALA A 322 1.87 -4.07 9.95
CA ALA A 322 2.33 -4.14 11.33
C ALA A 322 2.11 -2.83 12.10
N LEU A 323 2.29 -1.69 11.42
CA LEU A 323 2.08 -0.36 12.01
C LEU A 323 0.63 -0.09 12.40
N VAL A 324 -0.37 -0.78 11.85
CA VAL A 324 -1.78 -0.62 12.25
C VAL A 324 -1.95 -0.84 13.75
N ASP A 325 -1.33 -1.87 14.30
CA ASP A 325 -1.35 -2.16 15.73
C ASP A 325 -0.09 -1.64 16.47
N GLY A 326 0.60 -0.64 15.89
CA GLY A 326 1.76 0.02 16.48
C GLY A 326 3.02 -0.85 16.57
N ARG A 327 3.09 -1.94 15.80
CA ARG A 327 4.21 -2.89 15.83
C ARG A 327 5.26 -2.58 14.78
N LYS A 328 6.51 -2.93 15.09
CA LYS A 328 7.63 -2.84 14.16
C LYS A 328 7.87 -4.20 13.51
N ILE A 329 8.27 -4.17 12.24
CA ILE A 329 8.67 -5.37 11.53
C ILE A 329 10.16 -5.67 11.76
N LYS A 330 10.50 -6.95 11.83
CA LYS A 330 11.88 -7.43 11.91
C LYS A 330 12.31 -7.96 10.54
N GLU A 331 13.54 -7.72 10.14
CA GLU A 331 14.09 -8.20 8.89
C GLU A 331 15.01 -9.39 9.12
N ILE A 332 14.88 -10.41 8.28
CA ILE A 332 15.74 -11.59 8.26
C ILE A 332 16.39 -11.66 6.89
N THR A 333 17.69 -11.91 6.90
CA THR A 333 18.48 -12.21 5.71
C THR A 333 19.17 -13.56 5.88
N ASP A 334 19.82 -14.08 4.84
CA ASP A 334 20.61 -15.29 4.94
C ASP A 334 21.70 -15.24 6.03
N ASN A 335 22.16 -14.05 6.38
CA ASN A 335 23.18 -13.83 7.43
C ASN A 335 22.58 -13.78 8.85
N GLY A 336 21.26 -13.99 8.99
CA GLY A 336 20.56 -14.01 10.27
C GLY A 336 19.60 -12.84 10.47
N LEU A 337 19.08 -12.73 11.71
CA LEU A 337 18.14 -11.69 12.12
C LEU A 337 18.86 -10.33 12.19
N LEU A 338 18.45 -9.39 11.37
CA LEU A 338 18.85 -8.00 11.51
C LEU A 338 17.93 -7.34 12.56
N THR A 339 18.43 -7.09 13.75
CA THR A 339 17.71 -6.34 14.78
C THR A 339 17.54 -4.90 14.33
N GLY A 340 16.33 -4.55 14.00
CA GLY A 340 15.71 -3.30 13.69
C GLY A 340 16.48 -2.00 13.83
N ALA A 341 16.79 -1.40 12.75
CA ALA A 341 16.56 -0.01 12.39
C ALA A 341 16.70 0.03 10.87
N PHE A 342 15.63 0.36 10.18
CA PHE A 342 15.77 0.60 8.74
C PHE A 342 16.80 1.70 8.55
N ALA A 343 17.98 1.36 8.04
CA ALA A 343 18.84 2.35 7.44
C ALA A 343 18.03 3.01 6.30
N GLN A 344 17.81 4.29 6.45
CA GLN A 344 17.27 5.13 5.40
C GLN A 344 18.23 5.06 4.21
N ASN A 345 17.81 4.47 3.10
CA ASN A 345 18.43 4.62 1.78
C ASN A 345 17.40 5.23 0.81
#